data_9460e77ee24b394af001c5c9a41dbb41
#
_entry.id   9460e77ee24b394af001c5c9a41dbb41
#
_cell.length_a   1.000
_cell.length_b   1.000
_cell.length_c   1.000
_cell.angle_alpha   90.00
_cell.angle_beta   90.00
_cell.angle_gamma   90.00
#
_symmetry.space_group_name_H-M   'P 1'
#
loop_
_entity.id
_entity.type
_entity.pdbx_description
1 polymer ?
#
loop_
_entity_poly.entity_id
_entity_poly.type
_entity_poly.pdbx_seq_one_letter_code
_entity_poly.pdbx_strand_id
1 'polypeptide(L)'
;MKPYSFCPVCGTMLDRTMIDGRGRKVCLSCSWVHYINPLPVAVAYTVNRNEELLVVRRAHEPAFNEWSLPGGFLEAGESAEEGCLRELMEETSLEGTVDSLIGIYHREVEPYGSLIVLAYRVLVDHDSIAINHELFDAGFYPEHLMPEVRIPLHKKIIMDAALCESVQ
;
A
#
# COMPACT_ATOMS: atom_id res chain seq x y z
N MET A 1 -3.77 -13.74 7.07
CA MET A 1 -3.97 -14.79 6.02
C MET A 1 -4.10 -16.16 6.69
N LYS A 2 -5.16 -16.96 6.37
CA LYS A 2 -5.26 -18.34 6.91
C LYS A 2 -4.21 -19.21 6.22
N PRO A 3 -3.37 -19.92 6.97
CA PRO A 3 -2.34 -20.77 6.38
C PRO A 3 -3.00 -21.97 5.66
N TYR A 4 -2.43 -22.37 4.53
CA TYR A 4 -2.87 -23.57 3.80
C TYR A 4 -2.88 -24.80 4.72
N SER A 5 -3.93 -25.61 4.60
CA SER A 5 -3.99 -26.93 5.26
C SER A 5 -3.58 -28.06 4.31
N PHE A 6 -3.75 -27.83 3.01
CA PHE A 6 -3.41 -28.80 1.95
C PHE A 6 -2.45 -28.16 0.96
N CYS A 7 -1.62 -28.97 0.35
CA CYS A 7 -0.68 -28.55 -0.69
C CYS A 7 -1.43 -28.08 -1.94
N PRO A 8 -1.17 -26.84 -2.45
CA PRO A 8 -1.84 -26.34 -3.65
C PRO A 8 -1.37 -27.06 -4.94
N VAL A 9 -0.26 -27.83 -4.87
CA VAL A 9 0.29 -28.53 -6.03
C VAL A 9 -0.30 -29.94 -6.17
N CYS A 10 -0.41 -30.71 -5.07
CA CYS A 10 -0.80 -32.12 -5.12
C CYS A 10 -1.95 -32.50 -4.19
N GLY A 11 -2.53 -31.57 -3.45
CA GLY A 11 -3.67 -31.80 -2.57
C GLY A 11 -3.36 -32.54 -1.26
N THR A 12 -2.12 -32.99 -1.02
CA THR A 12 -1.73 -33.68 0.22
C THR A 12 -1.77 -32.72 1.41
N MET A 13 -2.20 -33.23 2.58
CA MET A 13 -2.18 -32.43 3.82
C MET A 13 -0.74 -32.01 4.16
N LEU A 14 -0.58 -30.75 4.57
CA LEU A 14 0.72 -30.18 4.91
C LEU A 14 1.10 -30.48 6.35
N ASP A 15 2.34 -30.87 6.54
CA ASP A 15 2.98 -31.00 7.85
C ASP A 15 3.77 -29.77 8.25
N ARG A 16 4.08 -29.63 9.56
CA ARG A 16 4.91 -28.55 10.08
C ARG A 16 6.33 -29.06 10.35
N THR A 17 7.30 -28.49 9.62
CA THR A 17 8.72 -28.88 9.69
C THR A 17 9.59 -27.66 9.90
N MET A 18 10.71 -27.81 10.62
CA MET A 18 11.73 -26.77 10.75
C MET A 18 12.55 -26.67 9.48
N ILE A 19 12.47 -25.52 8.79
CA ILE A 19 13.28 -25.19 7.61
C ILE A 19 13.95 -23.85 7.87
N ASP A 20 15.29 -23.81 7.76
CA ASP A 20 16.11 -22.62 7.99
C ASP A 20 15.80 -21.92 9.33
N GLY A 21 15.64 -22.71 10.40
CA GLY A 21 15.36 -22.23 11.75
C GLY A 21 13.92 -21.71 11.97
N ARG A 22 13.01 -21.87 11.00
CA ARG A 22 11.61 -21.47 11.10
C ARG A 22 10.65 -22.62 10.88
N GLY A 23 9.57 -22.70 11.68
CA GLY A 23 8.50 -23.67 11.46
C GLY A 23 7.67 -23.31 10.23
N ARG A 24 7.80 -24.10 9.14
CA ARG A 24 7.08 -23.90 7.89
C ARG A 24 6.12 -25.07 7.63
N LYS A 25 5.07 -24.83 6.86
CA LYS A 25 4.22 -25.92 6.33
C LYS A 25 4.85 -26.49 5.08
N VAL A 26 4.99 -27.84 5.05
CA VAL A 26 5.70 -28.57 4.00
C VAL A 26 4.84 -29.71 3.51
N CYS A 27 4.83 -29.96 2.23
CA CYS A 27 4.24 -31.16 1.63
C CYS A 27 5.27 -32.29 1.60
N LEU A 28 5.03 -33.37 2.37
CA LEU A 28 5.92 -34.52 2.38
C LEU A 28 5.84 -35.36 1.10
N SER A 29 4.78 -35.16 0.28
CA SER A 29 4.58 -35.90 -0.98
C SER A 29 5.35 -35.29 -2.15
N CYS A 30 5.35 -33.94 -2.30
CA CYS A 30 5.98 -33.26 -3.43
C CYS A 30 7.03 -32.22 -3.02
N SER A 31 7.39 -32.16 -1.73
CA SER A 31 8.40 -31.25 -1.17
C SER A 31 8.06 -29.75 -1.30
N TRP A 32 6.83 -29.38 -1.63
CA TRP A 32 6.42 -27.98 -1.66
C TRP A 32 6.44 -27.38 -0.26
N VAL A 33 7.04 -26.18 -0.14
CA VAL A 33 7.16 -25.43 1.12
C VAL A 33 6.31 -24.18 1.06
N HIS A 34 5.47 -23.96 2.07
CA HIS A 34 4.72 -22.71 2.23
C HIS A 34 5.57 -21.63 2.87
N TYR A 35 6.02 -20.68 2.08
CA TYR A 35 6.64 -19.46 2.55
C TYR A 35 5.57 -18.38 2.78
N ILE A 36 5.59 -17.79 3.97
CA ILE A 36 4.75 -16.63 4.29
C ILE A 36 5.64 -15.40 4.12
N ASN A 37 5.37 -14.62 3.08
CA ASN A 37 6.10 -13.40 2.75
C ASN A 37 5.20 -12.19 3.02
N PRO A 38 5.76 -11.02 3.34
CA PRO A 38 5.01 -9.78 3.37
C PRO A 38 4.38 -9.51 2.00
N LEU A 39 3.17 -8.96 1.99
CA LEU A 39 2.52 -8.50 0.77
C LEU A 39 3.04 -7.09 0.44
N PRO A 40 3.44 -6.83 -0.81
CA PRO A 40 3.86 -5.50 -1.23
C PRO A 40 2.65 -4.58 -1.47
N VAL A 41 2.79 -3.34 -1.02
CA VAL A 41 1.80 -2.25 -1.18
C VAL A 41 2.52 -1.00 -1.63
N ALA A 42 1.97 -0.25 -2.57
CA ALA A 42 2.43 1.09 -2.90
C ALA A 42 1.47 2.16 -2.37
N VAL A 43 2.02 3.28 -1.91
CA VAL A 43 1.27 4.45 -1.42
C VAL A 43 1.78 5.70 -2.12
N ALA A 44 0.86 6.49 -2.67
CA ALA A 44 1.16 7.73 -3.36
C ALA A 44 0.98 8.95 -2.43
N TYR A 45 2.08 9.60 -2.07
CA TYR A 45 2.08 10.96 -1.53
C TYR A 45 2.01 11.93 -2.71
N THR A 46 0.79 12.28 -3.12
CA THR A 46 0.54 13.01 -4.36
C THR A 46 0.36 14.49 -4.09
N VAL A 47 1.15 15.32 -4.75
CA VAL A 47 1.07 16.79 -4.66
C VAL A 47 0.77 17.40 -6.02
N ASN A 48 -0.03 18.47 -6.00
CA ASN A 48 -0.34 19.29 -7.16
C ASN A 48 0.66 20.43 -7.35
N ARG A 49 0.46 21.29 -8.36
CA ARG A 49 1.31 22.46 -8.65
C ARG A 49 1.32 23.53 -7.54
N ASN A 50 0.34 23.48 -6.63
CA ASN A 50 0.25 24.40 -5.49
C ASN A 50 0.89 23.80 -4.22
N GLU A 51 1.58 22.67 -4.31
CA GLU A 51 2.13 21.89 -3.18
C GLU A 51 1.03 21.45 -2.18
N GLU A 52 -0.21 21.27 -2.64
CA GLU A 52 -1.29 20.73 -1.84
C GLU A 52 -1.29 19.21 -1.91
N LEU A 53 -1.50 18.53 -0.78
CA LEU A 53 -1.48 17.09 -0.66
C LEU A 53 -2.86 16.49 -0.95
N LEU A 54 -2.89 15.48 -1.83
CA LEU A 54 -4.07 14.66 -2.05
C LEU A 54 -4.30 13.73 -0.87
N VAL A 55 -5.49 13.79 -0.30
CA VAL A 55 -5.99 12.77 0.63
C VAL A 55 -7.34 12.25 0.18
N VAL A 56 -7.59 10.98 0.46
CA VAL A 56 -8.79 10.25 0.06
C VAL A 56 -9.51 9.70 1.29
N ARG A 57 -10.84 9.63 1.26
CA ARG A 57 -11.65 9.07 2.33
C ARG A 57 -12.19 7.70 1.92
N ARG A 58 -11.76 6.67 2.63
CA ARG A 58 -12.00 5.26 2.29
C ARG A 58 -13.45 4.83 2.47
N ALA A 59 -13.99 4.10 1.50
CA ALA A 59 -15.33 3.52 1.55
C ALA A 59 -15.35 2.05 2.01
N HIS A 60 -14.20 1.42 2.25
CA HIS A 60 -14.05 0.00 2.60
C HIS A 60 -13.08 -0.23 3.76
N GLU A 61 -13.23 -1.40 4.43
CA GLU A 61 -12.26 -1.90 5.40
C GLU A 61 -10.93 -2.35 4.69
N PRO A 62 -9.81 -2.28 5.36
CA PRO A 62 -9.58 -1.70 6.69
C PRO A 62 -9.62 -0.17 6.66
N ALA A 63 -9.91 0.44 7.82
CA ALA A 63 -10.00 1.90 8.00
C ALA A 63 -11.17 2.54 7.22
N PHE A 64 -12.35 1.92 7.31
CA PHE A 64 -13.60 2.47 6.77
C PHE A 64 -13.85 3.90 7.27
N ASN A 65 -14.19 4.80 6.34
CA ASN A 65 -14.48 6.22 6.60
C ASN A 65 -13.31 7.06 7.15
N GLU A 66 -12.08 6.54 7.11
CA GLU A 66 -10.87 7.27 7.51
C GLU A 66 -10.21 7.95 6.31
N TRP A 67 -9.55 9.08 6.58
CA TRP A 67 -8.72 9.75 5.60
C TRP A 67 -7.35 9.08 5.49
N SER A 68 -6.85 8.95 4.27
CA SER A 68 -5.60 8.26 3.94
C SER A 68 -4.92 8.87 2.71
N LEU A 69 -3.71 8.45 2.44
CA LEU A 69 -3.08 8.60 1.13
C LEU A 69 -3.63 7.51 0.20
N PRO A 70 -3.77 7.77 -1.11
CA PRO A 70 -4.15 6.74 -2.10
C PRO A 70 -3.09 5.65 -2.20
N GLY A 71 -3.52 4.44 -2.58
CA GLY A 71 -2.63 3.31 -2.78
C GLY A 71 -3.24 1.95 -2.44
N GLY A 72 -2.58 0.89 -2.91
CA GLY A 72 -3.04 -0.47 -2.75
C GLY A 72 -1.96 -1.52 -2.98
N PHE A 73 -2.40 -2.75 -3.20
CA PHE A 73 -1.51 -3.90 -3.40
C PHE A 73 -0.87 -3.87 -4.79
N LEU A 74 0.42 -4.25 -4.83
CA LEU A 74 1.09 -4.45 -6.10
C LEU A 74 0.63 -5.75 -6.77
N GLU A 75 0.47 -5.68 -8.08
CA GLU A 75 0.09 -6.82 -8.91
C GLU A 75 1.31 -7.53 -9.53
N ALA A 76 1.13 -8.80 -9.90
CA ALA A 76 2.19 -9.55 -10.55
C ALA A 76 2.49 -8.99 -11.95
N GLY A 77 3.75 -8.64 -12.18
CA GLY A 77 4.23 -8.16 -13.47
C GLY A 77 4.38 -6.64 -13.59
N GLU A 78 4.07 -5.90 -12.53
CA GLU A 78 4.32 -4.44 -12.46
C GLU A 78 5.47 -4.11 -11.51
N SER A 79 6.13 -2.99 -11.73
CA SER A 79 7.04 -2.37 -10.78
C SER A 79 6.26 -1.68 -9.65
N ALA A 80 6.93 -1.35 -8.54
CA ALA A 80 6.26 -0.65 -7.45
C ALA A 80 5.80 0.78 -7.83
N GLU A 81 6.52 1.43 -8.74
CA GLU A 81 6.17 2.75 -9.28
C GLU A 81 4.95 2.66 -10.21
N GLU A 82 4.91 1.65 -11.10
CA GLU A 82 3.74 1.39 -11.95
C GLU A 82 2.51 1.08 -11.12
N GLY A 83 2.61 0.23 -10.09
CA GLY A 83 1.49 -0.07 -9.18
C GLY A 83 1.04 1.16 -8.40
N CYS A 84 1.96 2.02 -7.94
CA CYS A 84 1.63 3.28 -7.29
C CYS A 84 0.78 4.20 -8.20
N LEU A 85 1.20 4.36 -9.46
CA LEU A 85 0.49 5.20 -10.43
C LEU A 85 -0.83 4.57 -10.88
N ARG A 86 -0.91 3.25 -11.01
CA ARG A 86 -2.15 2.53 -11.32
C ARG A 86 -3.19 2.74 -10.23
N GLU A 87 -2.83 2.54 -8.95
CA GLU A 87 -3.74 2.76 -7.81
C GLU A 87 -4.21 4.22 -7.74
N LEU A 88 -3.32 5.20 -7.92
CA LEU A 88 -3.69 6.60 -7.99
C LEU A 88 -4.73 6.86 -9.09
N MET A 89 -4.49 6.32 -10.29
CA MET A 89 -5.40 6.44 -11.43
C MET A 89 -6.74 5.76 -11.17
N GLU A 90 -6.75 4.54 -10.62
CA GLU A 90 -7.98 3.76 -10.35
C GLU A 90 -8.85 4.44 -9.29
N GLU A 91 -8.24 4.95 -8.22
CA GLU A 91 -8.95 5.59 -7.12
C GLU A 91 -9.43 7.00 -7.44
N THR A 92 -8.68 7.78 -8.24
CA THR A 92 -8.88 9.24 -8.37
C THR A 92 -8.96 9.76 -9.81
N SER A 93 -8.66 8.94 -10.81
CA SER A 93 -8.51 9.31 -12.22
C SER A 93 -7.43 10.36 -12.48
N LEU A 94 -6.44 10.47 -11.60
CA LEU A 94 -5.30 11.37 -11.77
C LEU A 94 -4.15 10.65 -12.46
N GLU A 95 -3.61 11.27 -13.52
CA GLU A 95 -2.33 10.88 -14.11
C GLU A 95 -1.20 11.61 -13.39
N GLY A 96 -0.24 10.84 -12.85
CA GLY A 96 0.89 11.37 -12.11
C GLY A 96 2.23 10.89 -12.65
N THR A 97 3.29 11.50 -12.13
CA THR A 97 4.68 11.09 -12.38
C THR A 97 5.36 10.85 -11.03
N VAL A 98 6.01 9.70 -10.87
CA VAL A 98 6.81 9.43 -9.67
C VAL A 98 8.03 10.33 -9.69
N ASP A 99 8.18 11.10 -8.62
CA ASP A 99 9.32 12.00 -8.39
C ASP A 99 10.41 11.29 -7.61
N SER A 100 10.05 10.69 -6.46
CA SER A 100 11.03 10.06 -5.57
C SER A 100 10.39 9.02 -4.65
N LEU A 101 11.23 8.10 -4.12
CA LEU A 101 10.86 7.19 -3.04
C LEU A 101 11.03 7.93 -1.70
N ILE A 102 9.94 8.08 -0.94
CA ILE A 102 9.97 8.65 0.42
C ILE A 102 10.54 7.63 1.41
N GLY A 103 10.11 6.38 1.31
CA GLY A 103 10.59 5.34 2.20
C GLY A 103 9.92 3.99 2.02
N ILE A 104 10.48 3.00 2.73
CA ILE A 104 9.97 1.63 2.79
C ILE A 104 9.61 1.33 4.24
N TYR A 105 8.39 0.85 4.46
CA TYR A 105 7.84 0.62 5.79
C TYR A 105 7.35 -0.81 5.95
N HIS A 106 7.41 -1.32 7.17
CA HIS A 106 6.77 -2.56 7.55
C HIS A 106 5.52 -2.30 8.37
N ARG A 107 4.45 -3.07 8.13
CA ARG A 107 3.21 -3.01 8.91
C ARG A 107 2.56 -4.39 9.00
N GLU A 108 1.95 -4.65 10.17
CA GLU A 108 1.00 -5.76 10.35
C GLU A 108 -0.43 -5.21 10.30
N VAL A 109 -1.28 -5.80 9.44
CA VAL A 109 -2.68 -5.37 9.26
C VAL A 109 -3.57 -6.58 9.10
N GLU A 110 -4.58 -6.73 9.97
CA GLU A 110 -5.62 -7.75 9.79
C GLU A 110 -6.57 -7.35 8.64
N PRO A 111 -6.99 -8.28 7.77
CA PRO A 111 -6.70 -9.72 7.78
C PRO A 111 -5.46 -10.13 6.94
N TYR A 112 -4.71 -9.16 6.42
CA TYR A 112 -3.64 -9.38 5.42
C TYR A 112 -2.34 -9.92 6.03
N GLY A 113 -2.05 -9.63 7.31
CA GLY A 113 -0.80 -9.96 7.98
C GLY A 113 0.29 -8.94 7.69
N SER A 114 1.50 -9.42 7.37
CA SER A 114 2.68 -8.59 7.17
C SER A 114 2.66 -7.90 5.81
N LEU A 115 2.87 -6.58 5.79
CA LEU A 115 2.97 -5.75 4.59
C LEU A 115 4.34 -5.09 4.51
N ILE A 116 4.85 -4.95 3.28
CA ILE A 116 5.92 -4.01 2.94
C ILE A 116 5.29 -2.88 2.13
N VAL A 117 5.36 -1.67 2.65
CA VAL A 117 4.75 -0.48 2.03
C VAL A 117 5.85 0.40 1.46
N LEU A 118 5.78 0.65 0.15
CA LEU A 118 6.65 1.56 -0.57
C LEU A 118 5.89 2.87 -0.79
N ALA A 119 6.37 3.97 -0.21
CA ALA A 119 5.74 5.28 -0.33
C ALA A 119 6.51 6.15 -1.32
N TYR A 120 5.82 6.66 -2.35
CA TYR A 120 6.39 7.49 -3.39
C TYR A 120 5.81 8.90 -3.34
N ARG A 121 6.66 9.90 -3.60
CA ARG A 121 6.20 11.25 -3.96
C ARG A 121 5.79 11.23 -5.42
N VAL A 122 4.56 11.68 -5.69
CA VAL A 122 3.97 11.72 -7.03
C VAL A 122 3.54 13.14 -7.33
N LEU A 123 3.89 13.64 -8.52
CA LEU A 123 3.50 14.95 -9.01
C LEU A 123 2.35 14.81 -10.00
N VAL A 124 1.35 15.69 -9.89
CA VAL A 124 0.24 15.79 -10.83
C VAL A 124 0.11 17.22 -11.36
N ASP A 125 -0.29 17.31 -12.63
CA ASP A 125 -0.38 18.60 -13.33
C ASP A 125 -1.78 19.24 -13.26
N HIS A 126 -2.79 18.51 -12.78
CA HIS A 126 -4.17 18.97 -12.67
C HIS A 126 -4.88 18.39 -11.44
N ASP A 127 -5.94 19.07 -10.99
CA ASP A 127 -6.69 18.76 -9.76
C ASP A 127 -8.07 18.13 -10.06
N SER A 128 -8.29 17.68 -11.30
CA SER A 128 -9.59 17.11 -11.71
C SER A 128 -9.71 15.68 -11.21
N ILE A 129 -10.30 15.53 -10.04
CA ILE A 129 -10.49 14.23 -9.37
C ILE A 129 -11.85 13.63 -9.78
N ALA A 130 -11.83 12.34 -10.16
CA ALA A 130 -13.03 11.53 -10.32
C ALA A 130 -12.83 10.23 -9.52
N ILE A 131 -13.50 10.13 -8.37
CA ILE A 131 -13.36 8.98 -7.46
C ILE A 131 -14.16 7.77 -7.95
N ASN A 132 -13.64 6.58 -7.66
CA ASN A 132 -14.34 5.31 -7.86
C ASN A 132 -15.17 4.91 -6.63
N HIS A 133 -15.74 3.69 -6.64
CA HIS A 133 -16.58 3.15 -5.56
C HIS A 133 -15.82 2.83 -4.26
N GLU A 134 -14.49 2.87 -4.28
CA GLU A 134 -13.63 2.59 -3.11
C GLU A 134 -13.48 3.80 -2.19
N LEU A 135 -13.88 4.97 -2.66
CA LEU A 135 -13.76 6.22 -1.94
C LEU A 135 -15.12 6.90 -1.72
N PHE A 136 -15.28 7.55 -0.57
CA PHE A 136 -16.38 8.46 -0.29
C PHE A 136 -16.06 9.89 -0.71
N ASP A 137 -14.78 10.26 -0.70
CA ASP A 137 -14.33 11.63 -0.92
C ASP A 137 -12.85 11.66 -1.29
N ALA A 138 -12.40 12.70 -1.98
CA ALA A 138 -11.00 12.97 -2.24
C ALA A 138 -10.80 14.47 -2.51
N GLY A 139 -9.63 15.00 -2.13
CA GLY A 139 -9.31 16.41 -2.40
C GLY A 139 -7.86 16.73 -2.14
N PHE A 140 -7.42 17.82 -2.75
CA PHE A 140 -6.14 18.44 -2.48
C PHE A 140 -6.30 19.47 -1.35
N TYR A 141 -5.41 19.42 -0.39
CA TYR A 141 -5.45 20.29 0.78
C TYR A 141 -4.06 20.83 1.11
N PRO A 142 -3.93 22.13 1.40
CA PRO A 142 -2.74 22.64 2.06
C PRO A 142 -2.66 22.05 3.47
N GLU A 143 -1.45 21.90 4.01
CA GLU A 143 -1.20 21.20 5.29
C GLU A 143 -2.14 21.64 6.43
N HIS A 144 -2.34 22.95 6.57
CA HIS A 144 -3.12 23.56 7.67
C HIS A 144 -4.65 23.39 7.54
N LEU A 145 -5.16 22.95 6.38
CA LEU A 145 -6.59 22.67 6.11
C LEU A 145 -6.85 21.20 5.85
N MET A 146 -5.82 20.35 5.86
CA MET A 146 -5.94 18.94 5.57
C MET A 146 -6.80 18.22 6.62
N PRO A 147 -7.74 17.37 6.20
CA PRO A 147 -8.48 16.52 7.12
C PRO A 147 -7.53 15.64 7.95
N GLU A 148 -7.94 15.30 9.18
CA GLU A 148 -7.09 14.48 10.05
C GLU A 148 -6.91 13.06 9.49
N VAL A 149 -5.70 12.76 9.03
CA VAL A 149 -5.27 11.40 8.66
C VAL A 149 -4.94 10.63 9.93
N ARG A 150 -5.78 9.66 10.32
CA ARG A 150 -5.62 8.90 11.57
C ARG A 150 -4.81 7.63 11.43
N ILE A 151 -4.64 7.11 10.23
CA ILE A 151 -3.85 5.90 9.97
C ILE A 151 -2.38 6.17 10.33
N PRO A 152 -1.79 5.49 11.34
CA PRO A 152 -0.48 5.85 11.86
C PRO A 152 0.65 5.81 10.82
N LEU A 153 0.60 4.85 9.90
CA LEU A 153 1.58 4.75 8.83
C LEU A 153 1.48 5.93 7.86
N HIS A 154 0.28 6.33 7.46
CA HIS A 154 0.09 7.45 6.53
C HIS A 154 0.52 8.78 7.17
N LYS A 155 0.27 8.97 8.48
CA LYS A 155 0.85 10.09 9.23
C LYS A 155 2.38 10.10 9.17
N LYS A 156 2.99 8.92 9.36
CA LYS A 156 4.46 8.81 9.31
C LYS A 156 5.00 9.13 7.91
N ILE A 157 4.36 8.65 6.86
CA ILE A 157 4.75 8.95 5.47
C ILE A 157 4.70 10.45 5.20
N ILE A 158 3.62 11.13 5.63
CA ILE A 158 3.47 12.59 5.48
C ILE A 158 4.59 13.33 6.21
N MET A 159 4.91 12.93 7.45
CA MET A 159 6.01 13.54 8.22
C MET A 159 7.37 13.31 7.57
N ASP A 160 7.63 12.09 7.08
CA ASP A 160 8.91 11.75 6.44
C ASP A 160 9.08 12.50 5.11
N ALA A 161 8.00 12.70 4.34
CA ALA A 161 8.01 13.50 3.11
C ALA A 161 8.40 14.96 3.40
N ALA A 162 7.80 15.60 4.41
CA ALA A 162 8.12 16.96 4.81
C ALA A 162 9.59 17.13 5.26
N LEU A 163 10.18 16.08 5.87
CA LEU A 163 11.60 16.10 6.24
C LEU A 163 12.53 16.01 5.02
N CYS A 164 12.15 15.26 3.98
CA CYS A 164 12.92 15.15 2.74
C CYS A 164 12.95 16.49 1.98
N GLU A 165 11.87 17.26 1.99
CA GLU A 165 11.79 18.60 1.35
C GLU A 165 12.64 19.65 2.06
N SER A 166 12.87 19.52 3.37
CA SER A 166 13.67 20.47 4.15
C SER A 166 15.19 20.31 3.98
N VAL A 167 15.67 19.30 3.27
CA VAL A 167 17.10 18.99 3.09
C VAL A 167 17.60 19.35 1.67
N GLN A 168 16.71 19.78 0.79
CA GLN A 168 17.04 20.28 -0.55
C GLN A 168 17.11 21.81 -0.56
#